data_0c96247d046ed74607866df019c9df59
#
_entry.id   0c96247d046ed74607866df019c9df59
#
_cell.length_a   1.000
_cell.length_b   1.000
_cell.length_c   1.000
_cell.angle_alpha   90.00
_cell.angle_beta   90.00
_cell.angle_gamma   90.00
#
_symmetry.space_group_name_H-M   'P 1'
#
loop_
_entity.id
_entity.type
_entity.pdbx_description
1 polymer ?
#
loop_
_entity_poly.entity_id
_entity_poly.type
_entity_poly.pdbx_seq_one_letter_code
_entity_poly.pdbx_strand_id
1 'polypeptide(L)'
;LYRYETASKKTFQLTELPTGISGISQYSPAISIDRKRDRVLYTLYNKRGYSIFRADDKDWLDKEVSASEVNYEAAYLPRLNRLAPSIVDAQLRGITENLIASYNMSQEVPYKAKFKLDYIGGGGGLGVGTSNTIGTTTGLAGAVDMLFSDILGNNQFFVSLAMNGEIQDFGGSLAYLNRKKKLHYGASISHIPFRNFSIEGIGFDTLPASCRNCPKNILFERWTFQTQRVFQDRVGIFSQLPLSSTFRFEADMDFTLFGESRIRESNYYDSFGQLVFRDRERLPAPEGFTLWSGGVAAVGDNSFFGMTAPLNGHRYRIEARQYFGEFSFLAATADLRAYRFLKPVAFAGRLLHYGRYGRDGRRLFPMYLGSPWFVRGFNSDVTDNLLVQGDIAEDNLFGSSILLGNAEIRIPFTGPKQLAAIPTNFLLSDLNFFIDGGFDFAQFSSNNNDSGFAPVKALFSAGASLRVNLFGALVLEPFYAVPLVKNGQGAFGLNFLPGW
;
A
#
# COMPACT_ATOMS: atom_id res chain seq x y z
N LEU A 1 26.92 -37.74 -3.73
CA LEU A 1 27.94 -36.71 -3.54
C LEU A 1 29.30 -37.37 -3.60
N TYR A 2 30.26 -36.77 -4.27
CA TYR A 2 31.63 -37.22 -4.39
C TYR A 2 32.59 -36.15 -3.92
N ARG A 3 33.71 -36.56 -3.29
CA ARG A 3 34.86 -35.72 -2.93
C ARG A 3 36.02 -36.08 -3.83
N TYR A 4 36.65 -35.11 -4.47
CA TYR A 4 37.90 -35.30 -5.20
C TYR A 4 39.04 -34.67 -4.42
N GLU A 5 40.03 -35.51 -4.10
CA GLU A 5 41.23 -35.06 -3.42
C GLU A 5 42.32 -34.72 -4.43
N THR A 6 42.66 -33.44 -4.51
CA THR A 6 43.59 -32.93 -5.54
C THR A 6 45.02 -33.39 -5.33
N ALA A 7 45.43 -33.64 -4.09
CA ALA A 7 46.78 -34.08 -3.75
C ALA A 7 47.06 -35.53 -4.17
N SER A 8 46.15 -36.43 -3.88
CA SER A 8 46.23 -37.87 -4.19
C SER A 8 45.63 -38.24 -5.54
N LYS A 9 44.91 -37.31 -6.18
CA LYS A 9 44.13 -37.53 -7.41
C LYS A 9 43.09 -38.64 -7.28
N LYS A 10 42.55 -38.84 -6.10
CA LYS A 10 41.57 -39.87 -5.78
C LYS A 10 40.18 -39.29 -5.66
N THR A 11 39.16 -40.08 -6.04
CA THR A 11 37.77 -39.76 -5.88
C THR A 11 37.13 -40.64 -4.83
N PHE A 12 36.36 -40.05 -3.91
CA PHE A 12 35.65 -40.76 -2.85
C PHE A 12 34.16 -40.51 -3.00
N GLN A 13 33.38 -41.60 -2.90
CA GLN A 13 31.93 -41.52 -2.81
C GLN A 13 31.53 -41.22 -1.36
N LEU A 14 30.83 -40.10 -1.13
CA LEU A 14 30.40 -39.67 0.20
C LEU A 14 28.99 -40.12 0.52
N THR A 15 28.10 -40.21 -0.47
CA THR A 15 26.68 -40.58 -0.26
C THR A 15 26.20 -41.55 -1.33
N GLU A 16 25.23 -42.38 -0.95
CA GLU A 16 24.47 -43.26 -1.86
C GLU A 16 22.97 -42.92 -1.75
N LEU A 17 22.59 -41.77 -2.25
CA LEU A 17 21.23 -41.28 -2.15
C LEU A 17 20.50 -41.43 -3.50
N PRO A 18 19.32 -42.08 -3.53
CA PRO A 18 18.58 -42.36 -4.79
C PRO A 18 18.21 -41.13 -5.58
N THR A 19 17.91 -40.03 -4.90
CA THR A 19 17.48 -38.79 -5.53
C THR A 19 18.58 -37.76 -5.75
N GLY A 20 19.80 -38.08 -5.25
CA GLY A 20 20.93 -37.13 -5.26
C GLY A 20 20.70 -35.91 -4.34
N ILE A 21 21.68 -35.01 -4.36
CA ILE A 21 21.67 -33.76 -3.61
C ILE A 21 21.37 -32.62 -4.57
N SER A 22 20.35 -31.81 -4.29
CA SER A 22 19.94 -30.70 -5.17
C SER A 22 19.46 -29.51 -4.36
N GLY A 23 19.60 -28.30 -4.89
CA GLY A 23 18.97 -27.12 -4.34
C GLY A 23 17.44 -27.12 -4.55
N ILE A 24 16.72 -26.36 -3.75
CA ILE A 24 15.26 -26.20 -3.84
C ILE A 24 14.88 -25.49 -5.17
N SER A 25 15.75 -24.60 -5.62
CA SER A 25 15.65 -23.89 -6.90
C SER A 25 17.02 -23.84 -7.57
N GLN A 26 17.07 -23.43 -8.83
CA GLN A 26 18.33 -23.25 -9.55
C GLN A 26 19.31 -22.24 -8.90
N TYR A 27 18.83 -21.39 -8.00
CA TYR A 27 19.64 -20.40 -7.28
C TYR A 27 19.92 -20.78 -5.82
N SER A 28 19.34 -21.87 -5.34
CA SER A 28 19.55 -22.31 -3.96
C SER A 28 20.80 -23.18 -3.87
N PRO A 29 21.70 -22.95 -2.89
CA PRO A 29 22.84 -23.82 -2.69
C PRO A 29 22.36 -25.23 -2.30
N ALA A 30 22.84 -26.24 -3.00
CA ALA A 30 22.57 -27.62 -2.66
C ALA A 30 23.40 -28.08 -1.44
N ILE A 31 24.56 -27.43 -1.25
CA ILE A 31 25.55 -27.78 -0.23
C ILE A 31 26.10 -26.49 0.40
N SER A 32 26.30 -26.51 1.71
CA SER A 32 27.00 -25.47 2.46
C SER A 32 27.99 -26.09 3.43
N ILE A 33 29.22 -25.60 3.45
CA ILE A 33 30.34 -26.20 4.20
C ILE A 33 30.80 -25.21 5.27
N ASP A 34 30.82 -25.69 6.54
CA ASP A 34 31.46 -24.98 7.65
C ASP A 34 32.93 -25.40 7.73
N ARG A 35 33.83 -24.57 7.22
CA ARG A 35 35.28 -24.83 7.20
C ARG A 35 35.94 -24.90 8.58
N LYS A 36 35.29 -24.40 9.63
CA LYS A 36 35.86 -24.41 11.01
C LYS A 36 35.53 -25.68 11.79
N ARG A 37 34.48 -26.38 11.40
CA ARG A 37 33.96 -27.53 12.16
C ARG A 37 33.80 -28.79 11.35
N ASP A 38 34.26 -28.80 10.09
CA ASP A 38 34.16 -29.92 9.13
C ASP A 38 32.75 -30.50 9.02
N ARG A 39 31.77 -29.55 8.93
CA ARG A 39 30.35 -29.87 8.82
C ARG A 39 29.83 -29.47 7.46
N VAL A 40 28.98 -30.31 6.91
CA VAL A 40 28.31 -30.07 5.66
C VAL A 40 26.80 -30.08 5.88
N LEU A 41 26.13 -29.04 5.40
CA LEU A 41 24.68 -29.03 5.26
C LEU A 41 24.36 -29.31 3.80
N TYR A 42 23.43 -30.22 3.55
CA TYR A 42 22.99 -30.53 2.21
C TYR A 42 21.47 -30.66 2.15
N THR A 43 20.91 -30.35 0.98
CA THR A 43 19.46 -30.41 0.74
C THR A 43 19.12 -31.68 -0.02
N LEU A 44 18.13 -32.41 0.47
CA LEU A 44 17.62 -33.65 -0.13
C LEU A 44 16.11 -33.56 -0.30
N TYR A 45 15.64 -34.00 -1.45
CA TYR A 45 14.20 -34.20 -1.70
C TYR A 45 13.75 -35.54 -1.12
N ASN A 46 12.91 -35.50 -0.09
CA ASN A 46 12.41 -36.68 0.59
C ASN A 46 10.95 -36.52 0.99
N LYS A 47 10.14 -37.58 0.87
CA LYS A 47 8.72 -37.60 1.28
C LYS A 47 7.89 -36.41 0.77
N ARG A 48 8.04 -36.06 -0.52
CA ARG A 48 7.34 -34.96 -1.22
C ARG A 48 7.75 -33.54 -0.77
N GLY A 49 8.92 -33.40 -0.15
CA GLY A 49 9.45 -32.11 0.27
C GLY A 49 10.96 -32.08 0.30
N TYR A 50 11.50 -30.87 0.39
CA TYR A 50 12.93 -30.66 0.61
C TYR A 50 13.23 -30.59 2.11
N SER A 51 14.29 -31.28 2.52
CA SER A 51 14.80 -31.25 3.90
C SER A 51 16.28 -30.92 3.88
N ILE A 52 16.73 -30.15 4.85
CA ILE A 52 18.16 -29.87 5.05
C ILE A 52 18.70 -30.85 6.08
N PHE A 53 19.72 -31.57 5.68
CA PHE A 53 20.43 -32.52 6.52
C PHE A 53 21.81 -31.98 6.89
N ARG A 54 22.29 -32.37 8.03
CA ARG A 54 23.67 -32.15 8.48
C ARG A 54 24.43 -33.44 8.47
N ALA A 55 25.63 -33.42 7.90
CA ALA A 55 26.60 -34.49 8.03
C ALA A 55 27.88 -33.95 8.65
N ASP A 56 28.40 -34.67 9.62
CA ASP A 56 29.73 -34.51 10.19
C ASP A 56 30.67 -35.51 9.48
N ASP A 57 31.98 -35.37 9.64
CA ASP A 57 32.99 -36.15 8.88
C ASP A 57 32.78 -37.66 8.98
N LYS A 58 32.35 -38.17 10.13
CA LYS A 58 32.06 -39.59 10.40
C LYS A 58 30.80 -40.15 9.73
N ASP A 59 29.96 -39.29 9.18
CA ASP A 59 28.66 -39.67 8.60
C ASP A 59 28.78 -40.02 7.10
N TRP A 60 29.98 -39.86 6.51
CA TRP A 60 30.25 -40.14 5.12
C TRP A 60 30.63 -41.60 4.87
N LEU A 61 30.27 -42.15 3.72
CA LEU A 61 30.68 -43.46 3.26
C LEU A 61 32.20 -43.54 3.01
N ASP A 62 32.76 -42.44 2.52
CA ASP A 62 34.17 -42.23 2.21
C ASP A 62 34.84 -43.40 1.45
N LYS A 63 34.09 -43.97 0.49
CA LYS A 63 34.52 -45.12 -0.31
C LYS A 63 35.33 -44.62 -1.54
N GLU A 64 36.62 -45.06 -1.67
CA GLU A 64 37.39 -44.76 -2.87
C GLU A 64 36.74 -45.41 -4.09
N VAL A 65 36.57 -44.66 -5.17
CA VAL A 65 35.98 -45.10 -6.43
C VAL A 65 36.85 -44.64 -7.60
N SER A 66 36.91 -45.44 -8.66
CA SER A 66 37.57 -45.04 -9.89
C SER A 66 36.71 -44.01 -10.65
N ALA A 67 37.33 -43.21 -11.53
CA ALA A 67 36.61 -42.23 -12.32
C ALA A 67 35.52 -42.84 -13.22
N SER A 68 35.68 -44.11 -13.60
CA SER A 68 34.70 -44.87 -14.40
C SER A 68 33.48 -45.35 -13.57
N GLU A 69 33.61 -45.39 -12.26
CA GLU A 69 32.55 -45.83 -11.33
C GLU A 69 31.72 -44.66 -10.79
N VAL A 70 32.06 -43.42 -11.14
CA VAL A 70 31.29 -42.25 -10.73
C VAL A 70 29.92 -42.27 -11.41
N ASN A 71 28.87 -42.34 -10.62
CA ASN A 71 27.51 -42.34 -11.11
C ASN A 71 27.07 -40.91 -11.44
N TYR A 72 27.03 -40.58 -12.71
CA TYR A 72 26.54 -39.30 -13.22
C TYR A 72 24.99 -39.29 -13.45
N GLU A 73 24.34 -40.46 -13.35
CA GLU A 73 22.89 -40.59 -13.53
C GLU A 73 22.10 -40.45 -12.21
N ALA A 74 22.79 -40.17 -11.11
CA ALA A 74 22.17 -39.90 -9.82
C ALA A 74 21.20 -38.71 -9.96
N ALA A 75 19.99 -38.89 -9.48
CA ALA A 75 18.87 -37.97 -9.61
C ALA A 75 18.07 -38.05 -10.94
N TYR A 76 18.48 -38.87 -11.89
CA TYR A 76 17.60 -39.20 -13.01
C TYR A 76 16.60 -40.28 -12.55
N LEU A 77 15.32 -39.99 -12.61
CA LEU A 77 14.30 -41.01 -12.46
C LEU A 77 14.41 -42.03 -13.61
N PRO A 78 14.38 -43.33 -13.34
CA PRO A 78 14.41 -44.32 -14.40
C PRO A 78 13.26 -44.03 -15.35
N ARG A 79 13.54 -44.00 -16.64
CA ARG A 79 12.50 -43.79 -17.65
C ARG A 79 11.45 -44.87 -17.50
N LEU A 80 10.21 -44.45 -17.27
CA LEU A 80 9.08 -45.36 -17.37
C LEU A 80 9.08 -45.99 -18.75
N ASN A 81 9.38 -47.29 -18.85
CA ASN A 81 9.25 -48.04 -20.10
C ASN A 81 7.76 -48.05 -20.48
N ARG A 82 7.36 -47.04 -21.24
CA ARG A 82 6.03 -47.06 -21.86
C ARG A 82 6.08 -48.02 -23.03
N LEU A 83 5.18 -49.01 -23.03
CA LEU A 83 5.02 -49.98 -24.09
C LEU A 83 4.63 -49.36 -25.45
N ALA A 84 4.32 -48.08 -25.49
CA ALA A 84 4.08 -47.31 -26.70
C ALA A 84 4.89 -46.00 -26.66
N PRO A 85 5.45 -45.54 -27.78
CA PRO A 85 6.12 -44.26 -27.88
C PRO A 85 5.12 -43.14 -27.49
N SER A 86 5.56 -42.26 -26.58
CA SER A 86 4.76 -41.10 -26.17
C SER A 86 4.51 -40.23 -27.40
N ILE A 87 3.24 -39.79 -27.60
CA ILE A 87 2.89 -38.80 -28.62
C ILE A 87 3.79 -37.55 -28.50
N VAL A 88 4.17 -37.18 -27.27
CA VAL A 88 5.08 -36.06 -26.99
C VAL A 88 6.49 -36.35 -27.51
N ASP A 89 7.04 -37.58 -27.29
CA ASP A 89 8.37 -37.94 -27.78
C ASP A 89 8.39 -38.05 -29.32
N ALA A 90 7.31 -38.53 -29.93
CA ALA A 90 7.17 -38.57 -31.39
C ALA A 90 7.10 -37.14 -31.99
N GLN A 91 6.37 -36.26 -31.34
CA GLN A 91 6.23 -34.87 -31.74
C GLN A 91 7.53 -34.07 -31.47
N LEU A 92 8.24 -34.31 -30.36
CA LEU A 92 9.53 -33.69 -30.08
C LEU A 92 10.60 -34.11 -31.09
N ARG A 93 10.64 -35.38 -31.52
CA ARG A 93 11.54 -35.82 -32.60
C ARG A 93 11.17 -35.16 -33.96
N GLY A 94 9.89 -35.05 -34.26
CA GLY A 94 9.41 -34.33 -35.43
C GLY A 94 9.70 -32.83 -35.41
N ILE A 95 9.72 -32.22 -34.24
CA ILE A 95 10.11 -30.81 -34.03
C ILE A 95 11.57 -30.59 -34.35
N THR A 96 12.46 -31.51 -33.95
CA THR A 96 13.91 -31.34 -34.21
C THR A 96 14.24 -31.47 -35.69
N GLU A 97 13.52 -32.32 -36.42
CA GLU A 97 13.79 -32.55 -37.87
C GLU A 97 13.06 -31.55 -38.77
N ASN A 98 11.87 -31.08 -38.39
CA ASN A 98 11.03 -30.26 -39.27
C ASN A 98 11.02 -28.76 -38.97
N LEU A 99 11.22 -28.36 -37.69
CA LEU A 99 11.14 -26.94 -37.30
C LEU A 99 12.47 -26.21 -37.44
N ILE A 100 13.61 -26.86 -37.20
CA ILE A 100 14.93 -26.22 -37.36
C ILE A 100 15.28 -26.06 -38.83
N ALA A 101 14.87 -26.98 -39.69
CA ALA A 101 15.14 -26.93 -41.12
C ALA A 101 14.26 -25.95 -41.91
N SER A 102 13.08 -25.59 -41.39
CA SER A 102 12.13 -24.71 -42.09
C SER A 102 12.04 -23.29 -41.53
N TYR A 103 12.54 -23.07 -40.31
CA TYR A 103 12.57 -21.72 -39.73
C TYR A 103 13.86 -21.02 -40.14
N ASN A 104 13.71 -20.06 -41.01
CA ASN A 104 14.79 -19.12 -41.32
C ASN A 104 14.99 -18.23 -40.10
N MET A 105 15.89 -18.64 -39.19
CA MET A 105 16.18 -17.94 -37.94
C MET A 105 16.75 -16.52 -38.15
N SER A 106 16.97 -16.13 -39.43
CA SER A 106 17.45 -14.80 -39.79
C SER A 106 16.34 -13.77 -39.97
N GLN A 107 15.04 -14.16 -39.90
CA GLN A 107 13.94 -13.22 -40.00
C GLN A 107 13.51 -12.76 -38.61
N GLU A 108 14.05 -11.63 -38.17
CA GLU A 108 13.51 -10.93 -36.99
C GLU A 108 12.07 -10.52 -37.29
N VAL A 109 11.14 -11.08 -36.55
CA VAL A 109 9.74 -10.64 -36.59
C VAL A 109 9.62 -9.39 -35.73
N PRO A 110 9.32 -8.21 -36.31
CA PRO A 110 9.21 -6.99 -35.51
C PRO A 110 8.07 -7.14 -34.49
N TYR A 111 8.41 -6.97 -33.23
CA TYR A 111 7.45 -7.02 -32.15
C TYR A 111 6.48 -5.82 -32.23
N LYS A 112 5.19 -6.11 -32.30
CA LYS A 112 4.12 -5.11 -32.17
C LYS A 112 3.41 -5.33 -30.83
N ALA A 113 3.41 -4.31 -29.99
CA ALA A 113 2.73 -4.36 -28.71
C ALA A 113 1.20 -4.57 -28.92
N LYS A 114 0.68 -5.63 -28.34
CA LYS A 114 -0.77 -5.91 -28.27
C LYS A 114 -1.15 -5.98 -26.81
N PHE A 115 -2.01 -5.06 -26.38
CA PHE A 115 -2.46 -4.98 -24.99
C PHE A 115 -3.56 -5.98 -24.72
N LYS A 116 -3.47 -6.64 -23.58
CA LYS A 116 -4.50 -7.51 -23.01
C LYS A 116 -4.79 -7.06 -21.59
N LEU A 117 -6.01 -7.31 -21.15
CA LEU A 117 -6.39 -7.13 -19.75
C LEU A 117 -5.75 -8.25 -18.93
N ASP A 118 -4.84 -7.89 -18.02
CA ASP A 118 -4.15 -8.82 -17.13
C ASP A 118 -4.83 -8.94 -15.78
N TYR A 119 -5.38 -7.81 -15.31
CA TYR A 119 -6.00 -7.74 -14.01
C TYR A 119 -7.20 -6.79 -14.04
N ILE A 120 -8.28 -7.22 -13.43
CA ILE A 120 -9.40 -6.39 -13.04
C ILE A 120 -9.70 -6.65 -11.58
N GLY A 121 -9.72 -5.62 -10.80
CA GLY A 121 -10.07 -5.66 -9.38
C GLY A 121 -11.07 -4.56 -9.08
N GLY A 122 -11.88 -4.77 -8.07
CA GLY A 122 -12.80 -3.76 -7.58
C GLY A 122 -12.71 -3.76 -6.06
N GLY A 123 -12.59 -2.60 -5.48
CA GLY A 123 -12.67 -2.39 -4.05
C GLY A 123 -13.73 -1.35 -3.75
N GLY A 124 -14.74 -1.70 -2.93
CA GLY A 124 -15.53 -0.70 -2.23
C GLY A 124 -14.88 -0.47 -0.88
N GLY A 125 -14.55 0.75 -0.52
CA GLY A 125 -13.95 1.04 0.78
C GLY A 125 -14.14 2.49 1.18
N LEU A 126 -14.11 2.73 2.47
CA LEU A 126 -13.85 4.06 3.00
C LEU A 126 -12.39 4.38 2.69
N GLY A 127 -12.18 5.24 1.72
CA GLY A 127 -10.85 5.75 1.41
C GLY A 127 -10.56 6.99 2.22
N VAL A 128 -9.46 7.02 2.96
CA VAL A 128 -8.86 8.25 3.44
C VAL A 128 -7.82 8.66 2.40
N GLY A 129 -8.14 9.66 1.60
CA GLY A 129 -7.19 10.24 0.67
C GLY A 129 -6.38 11.31 1.38
N THR A 130 -5.05 11.19 1.37
CA THR A 130 -4.16 12.30 1.71
C THR A 130 -3.62 12.91 0.43
N SER A 131 -3.82 14.21 0.27
CA SER A 131 -3.25 14.97 -0.83
C SER A 131 -2.26 15.98 -0.28
N ASN A 132 -1.12 16.12 -0.94
CA ASN A 132 -0.13 17.14 -0.59
C ASN A 132 -0.68 18.57 -0.69
N THR A 133 -1.76 18.78 -1.41
CA THR A 133 -2.37 20.08 -1.65
C THR A 133 -3.69 20.28 -0.91
N ILE A 134 -4.51 19.23 -0.79
CA ILE A 134 -5.88 19.32 -0.23
C ILE A 134 -5.92 18.86 1.24
N GLY A 135 -4.86 18.21 1.74
CA GLY A 135 -4.84 17.65 3.08
C GLY A 135 -5.45 16.26 3.15
N THR A 136 -6.04 15.92 4.30
CA THR A 136 -6.66 14.61 4.54
C THR A 136 -8.15 14.69 4.28
N THR A 137 -8.67 13.83 3.40
CA THR A 137 -10.09 13.71 3.11
C THR A 137 -10.57 12.28 3.33
N THR A 138 -11.81 12.12 3.77
CA THR A 138 -12.46 10.82 3.92
C THR A 138 -13.60 10.68 2.93
N GLY A 139 -13.69 9.55 2.27
CA GLY A 139 -14.78 9.28 1.33
C GLY A 139 -15.09 7.79 1.23
N LEU A 140 -16.34 7.49 0.96
CA LEU A 140 -16.79 6.14 0.62
C LEU A 140 -16.77 6.03 -0.89
N ALA A 141 -15.89 5.19 -1.44
CA ALA A 141 -15.75 5.06 -2.88
C ALA A 141 -15.76 3.58 -3.30
N GLY A 142 -16.55 3.28 -4.33
CA GLY A 142 -16.35 2.09 -5.13
C GLY A 142 -15.35 2.38 -6.24
N ALA A 143 -14.32 1.56 -6.37
CA ALA A 143 -13.34 1.71 -7.44
C ALA A 143 -13.21 0.40 -8.22
N VAL A 144 -12.94 0.53 -9.51
CA VAL A 144 -12.55 -0.57 -10.39
C VAL A 144 -11.17 -0.23 -10.95
N ASP A 145 -10.22 -1.09 -10.64
CA ASP A 145 -8.84 -0.98 -11.11
C ASP A 145 -8.59 -2.03 -12.20
N MET A 146 -7.99 -1.61 -13.29
CA MET A 146 -7.65 -2.46 -14.42
C MET A 146 -6.19 -2.26 -14.80
N LEU A 147 -5.53 -3.38 -15.08
CA LEU A 147 -4.18 -3.40 -15.64
C LEU A 147 -4.21 -4.06 -17.02
N PHE A 148 -3.73 -3.34 -17.99
CA PHE A 148 -3.48 -3.86 -19.33
C PHE A 148 -1.98 -3.91 -19.59
N SER A 149 -1.46 -5.02 -20.09
CA SER A 149 -0.07 -5.08 -20.50
C SER A 149 0.12 -5.73 -21.87
N ASP A 150 1.28 -5.52 -22.46
CA ASP A 150 1.69 -6.28 -23.60
C ASP A 150 2.30 -7.63 -23.17
N ILE A 151 2.43 -8.58 -24.10
CA ILE A 151 2.93 -9.94 -23.82
C ILE A 151 4.31 -9.93 -23.12
N LEU A 152 5.15 -8.92 -23.42
CA LEU A 152 6.49 -8.79 -22.82
C LEU A 152 6.47 -8.02 -21.50
N GLY A 153 5.33 -7.44 -21.09
CA GLY A 153 5.21 -6.58 -19.91
C GLY A 153 6.00 -5.27 -19.99
N ASN A 154 6.44 -4.91 -21.20
CA ASN A 154 7.22 -3.69 -21.44
C ASN A 154 6.37 -2.43 -21.42
N ASN A 155 5.10 -2.55 -21.78
CA ASN A 155 4.14 -1.46 -21.85
C ASN A 155 2.92 -1.82 -21.01
N GLN A 156 2.54 -0.93 -20.11
CA GLN A 156 1.43 -1.15 -19.19
C GLN A 156 0.52 0.07 -19.16
N PHE A 157 -0.79 -0.17 -19.11
CA PHE A 157 -1.80 0.83 -18.80
C PHE A 157 -2.48 0.49 -17.50
N PHE A 158 -2.51 1.44 -16.58
CA PHE A 158 -3.28 1.38 -15.36
C PHE A 158 -4.50 2.28 -15.53
N VAL A 159 -5.67 1.73 -15.29
CA VAL A 159 -6.94 2.47 -15.33
C VAL A 159 -7.61 2.28 -13.99
N SER A 160 -7.97 3.37 -13.34
CA SER A 160 -8.78 3.35 -12.12
C SER A 160 -10.01 4.20 -12.34
N LEU A 161 -11.17 3.67 -12.04
CA LEU A 161 -12.46 4.35 -12.11
C LEU A 161 -13.11 4.26 -10.74
N ALA A 162 -13.55 5.39 -10.20
CA ALA A 162 -14.17 5.47 -8.89
C ALA A 162 -15.44 6.33 -8.95
N MET A 163 -16.41 6.00 -8.10
CA MET A 163 -17.63 6.80 -7.95
C MET A 163 -18.03 6.85 -6.49
N ASN A 164 -18.30 8.04 -5.98
CA ASN A 164 -18.66 8.29 -4.58
C ASN A 164 -20.10 8.80 -4.46
N GLY A 165 -21.05 7.94 -4.80
CA GLY A 165 -22.48 8.17 -4.59
C GLY A 165 -23.20 8.91 -5.71
N GLU A 166 -22.75 10.07 -6.17
CA GLU A 166 -23.38 10.85 -7.26
C GLU A 166 -22.51 10.81 -8.53
N ILE A 167 -23.15 10.94 -9.71
CA ILE A 167 -22.41 10.99 -11.00
C ILE A 167 -21.37 12.12 -11.02
N GLN A 168 -21.64 13.22 -10.32
CA GLN A 168 -20.69 14.34 -10.20
C GLN A 168 -19.45 13.98 -9.37
N ASP A 169 -19.52 12.90 -8.60
CA ASP A 169 -18.43 12.37 -7.79
C ASP A 169 -17.72 11.20 -8.50
N PHE A 170 -17.86 11.10 -9.84
CA PHE A 170 -17.10 10.17 -10.65
C PHE A 170 -15.65 10.63 -10.76
N GLY A 171 -14.74 9.76 -10.41
CA GLY A 171 -13.30 9.97 -10.52
C GLY A 171 -12.67 8.92 -11.42
N GLY A 172 -11.54 9.25 -11.99
CA GLY A 172 -10.79 8.30 -12.77
C GLY A 172 -9.33 8.69 -12.96
N SER A 173 -8.53 7.70 -13.22
CA SER A 173 -7.13 7.88 -13.61
C SER A 173 -6.73 6.91 -14.69
N LEU A 174 -5.86 7.38 -15.59
CA LEU A 174 -5.21 6.60 -16.61
C LEU A 174 -3.71 6.88 -16.54
N ALA A 175 -2.89 5.83 -16.44
CA ALA A 175 -1.45 5.96 -16.49
C ALA A 175 -0.87 4.96 -17.49
N TYR A 176 0.07 5.41 -18.30
CA TYR A 176 0.88 4.59 -19.18
C TYR A 176 2.29 4.48 -18.63
N LEU A 177 2.85 3.29 -18.60
CA LEU A 177 4.21 3.01 -18.16
C LEU A 177 4.95 2.18 -19.20
N ASN A 178 6.13 2.66 -19.63
CA ASN A 178 7.07 1.91 -20.45
C ASN A 178 8.25 1.42 -19.60
N ARG A 179 8.48 0.10 -19.61
CA ARG A 179 9.51 -0.60 -18.82
C ARG A 179 10.56 -1.29 -19.70
N LYS A 180 10.59 -1.00 -20.99
CA LYS A 180 11.49 -1.68 -21.95
C LYS A 180 12.98 -1.48 -21.63
N LYS A 181 13.34 -0.35 -21.04
CA LYS A 181 14.72 0.00 -20.67
C LYS A 181 14.88 0.08 -19.16
N LYS A 182 16.12 0.19 -18.67
CA LYS A 182 16.42 0.38 -17.25
C LYS A 182 15.73 1.61 -16.66
N LEU A 183 15.65 2.70 -17.41
CA LEU A 183 14.81 3.84 -17.04
C LEU A 183 13.37 3.55 -17.52
N HIS A 184 12.47 3.40 -16.58
CA HIS A 184 11.04 3.32 -16.83
C HIS A 184 10.49 4.73 -16.89
N TYR A 185 9.54 4.99 -17.77
CA TYR A 185 8.92 6.31 -17.90
C TYR A 185 7.46 6.17 -18.32
N GLY A 186 6.67 7.18 -17.99
CA GLY A 186 5.26 7.17 -18.28
C GLY A 186 4.62 8.54 -18.20
N ALA A 187 3.32 8.53 -18.46
CA ALA A 187 2.47 9.70 -18.32
C ALA A 187 1.16 9.29 -17.65
N SER A 188 0.51 10.24 -16.99
CA SER A 188 -0.76 10.01 -16.32
C SER A 188 -1.69 11.19 -16.50
N ILE A 189 -2.99 10.90 -16.49
CA ILE A 189 -4.08 11.87 -16.40
C ILE A 189 -5.04 11.35 -15.33
N SER A 190 -5.56 12.27 -14.51
CA SER A 190 -6.55 11.91 -13.50
C SER A 190 -7.52 13.04 -13.24
N HIS A 191 -8.74 12.66 -12.91
CA HIS A 191 -9.81 13.51 -12.40
C HIS A 191 -10.28 12.92 -11.06
N ILE A 192 -10.08 13.65 -9.98
CA ILE A 192 -10.37 13.18 -8.63
C ILE A 192 -11.27 14.17 -7.92
N PRO A 193 -12.56 13.83 -7.69
CA PRO A 193 -13.45 14.64 -6.88
C PRO A 193 -13.26 14.31 -5.39
N PHE A 194 -13.03 15.33 -4.60
CA PHE A 194 -13.06 15.27 -3.13
C PHE A 194 -14.35 15.90 -2.65
N ARG A 195 -15.14 15.15 -1.89
CA ARG A 195 -16.41 15.60 -1.35
C ARG A 195 -16.30 15.76 0.16
N ASN A 196 -16.68 16.94 0.63
CA ASN A 196 -16.88 17.19 2.05
C ASN A 196 -18.37 17.51 2.28
N PHE A 197 -18.92 16.93 3.33
CA PHE A 197 -20.33 17.10 3.71
C PHE A 197 -20.39 17.60 5.14
N SER A 198 -21.14 18.68 5.38
CA SER A 198 -21.33 19.24 6.70
C SER A 198 -22.79 19.59 6.92
N ILE A 199 -23.24 19.50 8.17
CA ILE A 199 -24.53 20.01 8.62
C ILE A 199 -24.31 21.47 8.98
N GLU A 200 -24.97 22.37 8.24
CA GLU A 200 -24.86 23.82 8.45
C GLU A 200 -25.78 24.29 9.60
N GLY A 201 -26.94 23.63 9.77
CA GLY A 201 -27.85 23.92 10.87
C GLY A 201 -29.13 23.10 10.84
N ILE A 202 -29.74 23.02 12.01
CA ILE A 202 -31.08 22.45 12.22
C ILE A 202 -31.93 23.54 12.91
N GLY A 203 -33.11 23.79 12.38
CA GLY A 203 -34.00 24.81 12.89
C GLY A 203 -35.40 24.69 12.33
N PHE A 204 -36.26 25.66 12.64
CA PHE A 204 -37.60 25.72 12.08
C PHE A 204 -37.73 26.91 11.15
N ASP A 205 -38.32 26.68 9.99
CA ASP A 205 -38.54 27.72 8.99
C ASP A 205 -39.79 27.45 8.15
N THR A 206 -40.24 28.45 7.46
CA THR A 206 -41.33 28.33 6.48
C THR A 206 -40.78 27.82 5.14
N LEU A 207 -41.60 27.16 4.36
CA LEU A 207 -41.20 26.72 3.02
C LEU A 207 -40.79 27.88 2.13
N PRO A 208 -39.71 27.75 1.34
CA PRO A 208 -39.23 28.83 0.52
C PRO A 208 -40.19 29.16 -0.65
N ALA A 209 -40.04 30.36 -1.22
CA ALA A 209 -40.88 30.84 -2.33
C ALA A 209 -40.79 29.97 -3.59
N SER A 210 -39.74 29.14 -3.72
CA SER A 210 -39.58 28.15 -4.77
C SER A 210 -40.64 27.03 -4.73
N CYS A 211 -41.28 26.82 -3.58
CA CYS A 211 -42.39 25.88 -3.43
C CYS A 211 -43.74 26.52 -3.85
N ARG A 212 -44.18 26.27 -5.09
CA ARG A 212 -45.32 26.95 -5.70
C ARG A 212 -46.69 26.64 -5.11
N ASN A 213 -46.91 25.42 -4.62
CA ASN A 213 -48.21 24.95 -4.08
C ASN A 213 -48.13 24.51 -2.61
N CYS A 214 -47.23 25.08 -1.85
CA CYS A 214 -47.01 24.70 -0.48
C CYS A 214 -47.80 25.59 0.49
N PRO A 215 -48.16 25.05 1.69
CA PRO A 215 -48.80 25.82 2.70
C PRO A 215 -47.89 26.97 3.14
N LYS A 216 -48.45 28.18 3.18
CA LYS A 216 -47.73 29.37 3.64
C LYS A 216 -47.97 29.53 5.15
N ASN A 217 -46.99 30.08 5.86
CA ASN A 217 -47.05 30.39 7.28
C ASN A 217 -47.10 29.15 8.23
N ILE A 218 -46.70 27.99 7.77
CA ILE A 218 -46.50 26.81 8.62
C ILE A 218 -44.99 26.64 8.81
N LEU A 219 -44.55 26.37 10.05
CA LEU A 219 -43.18 26.09 10.39
C LEU A 219 -42.90 24.60 10.17
N PHE A 220 -41.84 24.31 9.47
CA PHE A 220 -41.30 22.97 9.25
C PHE A 220 -39.93 22.87 9.87
N GLU A 221 -39.57 21.68 10.35
CA GLU A 221 -38.20 21.42 10.80
C GLU A 221 -37.28 21.43 9.56
N ARG A 222 -36.32 22.34 9.53
CA ARG A 222 -35.37 22.50 8.43
C ARG A 222 -34.00 22.00 8.81
N TRP A 223 -33.51 21.04 8.03
CA TRP A 223 -32.14 20.56 8.10
C TRP A 223 -31.38 21.10 6.90
N THR A 224 -30.33 21.85 7.17
CA THR A 224 -29.51 22.46 6.12
C THR A 224 -28.16 21.77 6.06
N PHE A 225 -27.82 21.26 4.91
CA PHE A 225 -26.60 20.57 4.63
C PHE A 225 -25.79 21.36 3.58
N GLN A 226 -24.48 21.38 3.76
CA GLN A 226 -23.58 21.91 2.76
C GLN A 226 -22.70 20.78 2.20
N THR A 227 -22.69 20.64 0.89
CA THR A 227 -21.78 19.76 0.17
C THR A 227 -20.77 20.62 -0.58
N GLN A 228 -19.51 20.49 -0.23
CA GLN A 228 -18.38 21.08 -0.91
C GLN A 228 -17.68 20.01 -1.72
N ARG A 229 -17.43 20.27 -3.01
CA ARG A 229 -16.65 19.42 -3.90
C ARG A 229 -15.43 20.18 -4.37
N VAL A 230 -14.27 19.56 -4.22
CA VAL A 230 -13.02 20.03 -4.81
C VAL A 230 -12.63 19.03 -5.89
N PHE A 231 -12.52 19.50 -7.12
CA PHE A 231 -12.08 18.70 -8.26
C PHE A 231 -10.59 18.93 -8.48
N GLN A 232 -9.86 17.83 -8.61
CA GLN A 232 -8.44 17.87 -8.94
C GLN A 232 -8.23 17.17 -10.29
N ASP A 233 -7.95 17.97 -11.32
CA ASP A 233 -7.60 17.51 -12.66
C ASP A 233 -6.09 17.58 -12.82
N ARG A 234 -5.45 16.44 -13.06
CA ARG A 234 -3.99 16.34 -13.11
C ARG A 234 -3.52 15.68 -14.38
N VAL A 235 -2.51 16.25 -14.99
CA VAL A 235 -1.74 15.65 -16.09
C VAL A 235 -0.29 15.65 -15.68
N GLY A 236 0.40 14.52 -15.84
CA GLY A 236 1.79 14.41 -15.41
C GLY A 236 2.59 13.43 -16.24
N ILE A 237 3.88 13.59 -16.13
CA ILE A 237 4.89 12.65 -16.62
C ILE A 237 5.72 12.17 -15.43
N PHE A 238 6.14 10.93 -15.49
CA PHE A 238 6.94 10.34 -14.42
C PHE A 238 8.00 9.39 -14.96
N SER A 239 9.04 9.21 -14.18
CA SER A 239 10.11 8.25 -14.47
C SER A 239 10.55 7.52 -13.22
N GLN A 240 11.03 6.29 -13.40
CA GLN A 240 11.51 5.43 -12.33
C GLN A 240 12.82 4.78 -12.78
N LEU A 241 13.84 4.88 -11.95
CA LEU A 241 15.14 4.24 -12.18
C LEU A 241 15.36 3.14 -11.12
N PRO A 242 14.97 1.88 -11.38
CA PRO A 242 15.26 0.78 -10.47
C PRO A 242 16.76 0.49 -10.49
N LEU A 243 17.37 0.55 -9.30
CA LEU A 243 18.77 0.18 -9.09
C LEU A 243 18.90 -1.26 -8.61
N SER A 244 17.88 -1.76 -7.91
CA SER A 244 17.74 -3.16 -7.51
C SER A 244 16.26 -3.56 -7.51
N SER A 245 15.97 -4.81 -7.17
CA SER A 245 14.59 -5.30 -6.98
C SER A 245 13.86 -4.63 -5.82
N THR A 246 14.59 -4.00 -4.90
CA THR A 246 14.05 -3.42 -3.67
C THR A 246 14.30 -1.92 -3.55
N PHE A 247 14.99 -1.29 -4.49
CA PHE A 247 15.32 0.13 -4.41
C PHE A 247 15.26 0.82 -5.78
N ARG A 248 14.60 1.99 -5.82
CA ARG A 248 14.48 2.83 -7.02
C ARG A 248 14.48 4.32 -6.67
N PHE A 249 14.89 5.11 -7.64
CA PHE A 249 14.61 6.55 -7.67
C PHE A 249 13.38 6.81 -8.55
N GLU A 250 12.60 7.79 -8.14
CA GLU A 250 11.45 8.28 -8.89
C GLU A 250 11.61 9.78 -9.12
N ALA A 251 11.14 10.25 -10.28
CA ALA A 251 11.01 11.68 -10.59
C ALA A 251 9.75 11.89 -11.41
N ASP A 252 9.04 12.97 -11.12
CA ASP A 252 7.82 13.33 -11.81
C ASP A 252 7.64 14.83 -11.95
N MET A 253 6.81 15.21 -12.92
CA MET A 253 6.36 16.59 -13.13
C MET A 253 4.88 16.58 -13.48
N ASP A 254 4.11 17.42 -12.81
CA ASP A 254 2.66 17.47 -12.95
C ASP A 254 2.16 18.90 -13.12
N PHE A 255 1.06 19.00 -13.86
CA PHE A 255 0.20 20.15 -13.92
C PHE A 255 -1.17 19.80 -13.36
N THR A 256 -1.67 20.58 -12.41
CA THR A 256 -2.92 20.31 -11.71
C THR A 256 -3.83 21.53 -11.75
N LEU A 257 -5.09 21.31 -12.12
CA LEU A 257 -6.18 22.27 -12.05
C LEU A 257 -7.04 21.91 -10.83
N PHE A 258 -7.35 22.90 -10.01
CA PHE A 258 -8.29 22.78 -8.91
C PHE A 258 -9.54 23.58 -9.20
N GLY A 259 -10.70 22.95 -9.10
CA GLY A 259 -12.00 23.59 -9.16
C GLY A 259 -12.81 23.30 -7.90
N GLU A 260 -13.72 24.19 -7.54
CA GLU A 260 -14.59 24.00 -6.37
C GLU A 260 -16.06 24.19 -6.75
N SER A 261 -16.94 23.44 -6.12
CA SER A 261 -18.39 23.59 -6.21
C SER A 261 -19.00 23.44 -4.82
N ARG A 262 -19.90 24.34 -4.47
CA ARG A 262 -20.62 24.36 -3.20
C ARG A 262 -22.12 24.29 -3.46
N ILE A 263 -22.77 23.35 -2.79
CA ILE A 263 -24.22 23.16 -2.88
C ILE A 263 -24.77 23.14 -1.45
N ARG A 264 -25.77 23.98 -1.21
CA ARG A 264 -26.59 23.95 0.00
C ARG A 264 -27.86 23.19 -0.32
N GLU A 265 -28.22 22.25 0.54
CA GLU A 265 -29.45 21.48 0.47
C GLU A 265 -30.21 21.67 1.77
N SER A 266 -31.45 22.21 1.68
CA SER A 266 -32.32 22.39 2.82
C SER A 266 -33.50 21.41 2.71
N ASN A 267 -33.60 20.50 3.64
CA ASN A 267 -34.67 19.51 3.73
C ASN A 267 -35.68 19.97 4.79
N TYR A 268 -36.94 20.06 4.42
CA TYR A 268 -38.02 20.48 5.29
C TYR A 268 -38.90 19.29 5.64
N TYR A 269 -39.06 19.05 6.95
CA TYR A 269 -39.79 17.92 7.50
C TYR A 269 -41.04 18.41 8.26
N ASP A 270 -42.12 17.65 8.17
CA ASP A 270 -43.32 17.90 8.94
C ASP A 270 -43.19 17.41 10.39
N SER A 271 -44.22 17.60 11.20
CA SER A 271 -44.28 17.15 12.58
C SER A 271 -44.22 15.61 12.76
N PHE A 272 -44.36 14.86 11.68
CA PHE A 272 -44.26 13.39 11.65
C PHE A 272 -42.89 12.93 11.15
N GLY A 273 -41.95 13.86 10.86
CA GLY A 273 -40.63 13.54 10.36
C GLY A 273 -40.63 13.18 8.88
N GLN A 274 -41.71 13.47 8.13
CA GLN A 274 -41.74 13.20 6.70
C GLN A 274 -41.14 14.37 5.91
N LEU A 275 -40.33 14.08 4.92
CA LEU A 275 -39.74 15.07 4.02
C LEU A 275 -40.85 15.67 3.14
N VAL A 276 -41.14 16.95 3.34
CA VAL A 276 -42.18 17.70 2.61
C VAL A 276 -41.60 18.42 1.40
N PHE A 277 -40.44 19.00 1.56
CA PHE A 277 -39.78 19.76 0.50
C PHE A 277 -38.27 19.69 0.64
N ARG A 278 -37.62 19.74 -0.51
CA ARG A 278 -36.16 19.84 -0.62
C ARG A 278 -35.82 21.02 -1.53
N ASP A 279 -35.07 21.94 -0.96
CA ASP A 279 -34.49 23.06 -1.71
C ASP A 279 -33.02 22.86 -1.95
N ARG A 280 -32.54 23.12 -3.16
CA ARG A 280 -31.14 22.96 -3.52
C ARG A 280 -30.64 24.22 -4.19
N GLU A 281 -29.70 24.86 -3.56
CA GLU A 281 -29.08 26.11 -4.00
C GLU A 281 -27.59 25.86 -4.30
N ARG A 282 -27.13 26.42 -5.43
CA ARG A 282 -25.69 26.47 -5.71
C ARG A 282 -25.14 27.75 -5.09
N LEU A 283 -24.21 27.60 -4.18
CA LEU A 283 -23.52 28.71 -3.53
C LEU A 283 -22.35 29.20 -4.41
N PRO A 284 -21.93 30.47 -4.26
CA PRO A 284 -20.70 30.95 -4.82
C PRO A 284 -19.53 30.09 -4.30
N ALA A 285 -18.71 29.61 -5.21
CA ALA A 285 -17.49 28.88 -4.89
C ALA A 285 -16.28 29.76 -5.18
N PRO A 286 -15.16 29.59 -4.49
CA PRO A 286 -13.91 30.22 -4.85
C PRO A 286 -13.52 29.95 -6.30
N GLU A 287 -12.80 30.89 -6.90
CA GLU A 287 -12.19 30.66 -8.21
C GLU A 287 -11.20 29.50 -8.13
N GLY A 288 -11.21 28.68 -9.18
CA GLY A 288 -10.25 27.58 -9.30
C GLY A 288 -8.82 28.12 -9.46
N PHE A 289 -7.85 27.30 -9.13
CA PHE A 289 -6.43 27.66 -9.24
C PHE A 289 -5.62 26.56 -9.90
N THR A 290 -4.41 26.89 -10.33
CA THR A 290 -3.52 25.97 -11.01
C THR A 290 -2.20 25.82 -10.25
N LEU A 291 -1.67 24.61 -10.26
CA LEU A 291 -0.36 24.30 -9.69
C LEU A 291 0.47 23.47 -10.66
N TRP A 292 1.73 23.83 -10.78
CA TRP A 292 2.75 22.97 -11.30
C TRP A 292 3.46 22.30 -10.13
N SER A 293 3.90 21.08 -10.31
CA SER A 293 4.77 20.43 -9.32
C SER A 293 5.83 19.58 -9.99
N GLY A 294 6.99 19.49 -9.36
CA GLY A 294 8.06 18.58 -9.74
C GLY A 294 8.61 17.89 -8.51
N GLY A 295 8.71 16.58 -8.54
CA GLY A 295 9.11 15.77 -7.40
C GLY A 295 10.24 14.80 -7.72
N VAL A 296 11.04 14.49 -6.71
CA VAL A 296 12.02 13.42 -6.73
C VAL A 296 11.87 12.59 -5.46
N ALA A 297 11.99 11.27 -5.58
CA ALA A 297 11.86 10.37 -4.44
C ALA A 297 12.87 9.23 -4.50
N ALA A 298 13.35 8.82 -3.32
CA ALA A 298 14.05 7.57 -3.10
C ALA A 298 13.11 6.58 -2.41
N VAL A 299 12.88 5.44 -3.02
CA VAL A 299 11.91 4.44 -2.55
C VAL A 299 12.60 3.11 -2.38
N GLY A 300 12.51 2.56 -1.18
CA GLY A 300 13.00 1.23 -0.86
C GLY A 300 11.93 0.38 -0.20
N ASP A 301 11.86 -0.90 -0.59
CA ASP A 301 10.94 -1.88 -0.03
C ASP A 301 11.54 -3.29 -0.15
N ASN A 302 11.97 -3.83 0.98
CA ASN A 302 12.37 -5.23 1.10
C ASN A 302 11.50 -5.97 2.13
N SER A 303 10.30 -5.43 2.40
CA SER A 303 9.40 -6.02 3.38
C SER A 303 8.84 -7.36 2.91
N PHE A 304 8.73 -8.28 3.86
CA PHE A 304 8.07 -9.56 3.68
C PHE A 304 6.69 -9.51 4.32
N PHE A 305 5.65 -9.69 3.50
CA PHE A 305 4.26 -9.64 3.95
C PHE A 305 3.84 -10.93 4.63
N GLY A 306 3.10 -10.77 5.74
CA GLY A 306 2.33 -11.84 6.40
C GLY A 306 0.92 -11.96 5.81
N MET A 307 -0.05 -12.20 6.69
CA MET A 307 -1.45 -12.41 6.30
C MET A 307 -2.23 -11.10 6.12
N THR A 308 -1.94 -10.09 6.96
CA THR A 308 -2.63 -8.79 6.97
C THR A 308 -1.68 -7.61 6.84
N ALA A 309 -0.41 -7.79 7.16
CA ALA A 309 0.59 -6.72 7.22
C ALA A 309 2.02 -7.26 7.04
N PRO A 310 3.02 -6.39 6.80
CA PRO A 310 4.41 -6.80 6.77
C PRO A 310 4.89 -7.35 8.11
N LEU A 311 5.65 -8.44 8.07
CA LEU A 311 6.22 -9.12 9.24
C LEU A 311 7.71 -8.81 9.43
N ASN A 312 8.46 -8.66 8.35
CA ASN A 312 9.92 -8.48 8.42
C ASN A 312 10.41 -7.57 7.30
N GLY A 313 11.57 -6.93 7.50
CA GLY A 313 12.18 -6.03 6.53
C GLY A 313 11.92 -4.56 6.84
N HIS A 314 12.06 -3.73 5.82
CA HIS A 314 11.85 -2.28 5.94
C HIS A 314 11.27 -1.72 4.64
N ARG A 315 10.56 -0.60 4.78
CA ARG A 315 10.06 0.22 3.67
C ARG A 315 10.39 1.65 3.97
N TYR A 316 10.75 2.40 2.94
CA TYR A 316 10.93 3.84 3.08
C TYR A 316 10.62 4.57 1.79
N ARG A 317 10.12 5.80 1.95
CA ARG A 317 9.98 6.80 0.90
C ARG A 317 10.48 8.12 1.43
N ILE A 318 11.47 8.69 0.77
CA ILE A 318 11.96 10.03 1.04
C ILE A 318 11.73 10.82 -0.24
N GLU A 319 10.90 11.86 -0.16
CA GLU A 319 10.46 12.67 -1.30
C GLU A 319 10.60 14.14 -1.02
N ALA A 320 11.04 14.90 -2.01
CA ALA A 320 10.99 16.34 -2.07
C ALA A 320 10.24 16.75 -3.34
N ARG A 321 9.21 17.60 -3.18
CA ARG A 321 8.35 18.06 -4.27
C ARG A 321 8.17 19.57 -4.19
N GLN A 322 8.60 20.28 -5.21
CA GLN A 322 8.39 21.71 -5.33
C GLN A 322 7.07 21.99 -6.06
N TYR A 323 6.26 22.84 -5.46
CA TYR A 323 5.05 23.40 -6.06
C TYR A 323 5.28 24.85 -6.46
N PHE A 324 4.72 25.24 -7.59
CA PHE A 324 4.79 26.60 -8.13
C PHE A 324 3.55 26.92 -8.99
N GLY A 325 3.26 28.19 -9.14
CA GLY A 325 2.04 28.72 -9.76
C GLY A 325 1.32 29.65 -8.78
N GLU A 326 0.04 29.40 -8.52
CA GLU A 326 -0.73 30.22 -7.55
C GLU A 326 -0.16 30.12 -6.14
N PHE A 327 0.36 28.95 -5.75
CA PHE A 327 1.05 28.74 -4.49
C PHE A 327 2.46 28.20 -4.73
N SER A 328 3.42 28.73 -3.96
CA SER A 328 4.83 28.29 -4.03
C SER A 328 5.29 27.75 -2.70
N PHE A 329 5.59 26.46 -2.64
CA PHE A 329 6.08 25.77 -1.45
C PHE A 329 6.81 24.48 -1.79
N LEU A 330 7.70 24.05 -0.91
CA LEU A 330 8.33 22.72 -0.94
C LEU A 330 7.57 21.77 -0.04
N ALA A 331 7.10 20.65 -0.55
CA ALA A 331 6.62 19.54 0.25
C ALA A 331 7.75 18.52 0.44
N ALA A 332 8.05 18.19 1.69
CA ALA A 332 9.01 17.14 2.03
C ALA A 332 8.28 16.00 2.76
N THR A 333 8.55 14.77 2.33
CA THR A 333 8.01 13.57 2.95
C THR A 333 9.12 12.59 3.28
N ALA A 334 9.11 12.06 4.50
CA ALA A 334 9.97 10.94 4.89
C ALA A 334 9.11 9.94 5.65
N ASP A 335 8.77 8.82 5.02
CA ASP A 335 8.01 7.71 5.62
C ASP A 335 8.96 6.51 5.76
N LEU A 336 9.36 6.23 6.97
CA LEU A 336 10.32 5.18 7.31
C LEU A 336 9.58 4.12 8.13
N ARG A 337 9.66 2.86 7.71
CA ARG A 337 8.96 1.74 8.34
C ARG A 337 9.91 0.57 8.51
N ALA A 338 9.88 -0.06 9.68
CA ALA A 338 10.71 -1.23 9.99
C ALA A 338 9.86 -2.32 10.64
N TYR A 339 10.15 -3.56 10.29
CA TYR A 339 9.42 -4.73 10.75
C TYR A 339 10.38 -5.82 11.19
N ARG A 340 10.07 -6.48 12.30
CA ARG A 340 10.86 -7.59 12.81
C ARG A 340 9.99 -8.69 13.36
N PHE A 341 10.05 -9.86 12.74
CA PHE A 341 9.34 -11.04 13.21
C PHE A 341 10.20 -11.84 14.18
N LEU A 342 9.75 -11.98 15.42
CA LEU A 342 10.31 -12.84 16.44
C LEU A 342 9.19 -13.76 16.90
N LYS A 343 9.07 -14.92 16.26
CA LYS A 343 7.95 -15.85 16.45
C LYS A 343 7.62 -16.05 17.92
N PRO A 344 6.37 -15.88 18.36
CA PRO A 344 5.15 -15.73 17.54
C PRO A 344 4.74 -14.29 17.23
N VAL A 345 5.54 -13.30 17.53
CA VAL A 345 5.19 -11.87 17.51
C VAL A 345 5.98 -11.12 16.44
N ALA A 346 5.34 -10.16 15.79
CA ALA A 346 6.00 -9.20 14.92
C ALA A 346 5.99 -7.80 15.57
N PHE A 347 7.11 -7.12 15.50
CA PHE A 347 7.26 -5.72 15.90
C PHE A 347 7.26 -4.86 14.66
N ALA A 348 6.51 -3.77 14.69
CA ALA A 348 6.49 -2.79 13.61
C ALA A 348 6.70 -1.40 14.17
N GLY A 349 7.49 -0.61 13.48
CA GLY A 349 7.74 0.80 13.79
C GLY A 349 7.62 1.65 12.53
N ARG A 350 7.02 2.84 12.67
CA ARG A 350 6.94 3.85 11.62
C ARG A 350 7.36 5.20 12.17
N LEU A 351 8.12 5.94 11.39
CA LEU A 351 8.39 7.34 11.58
C LEU A 351 7.99 8.06 10.30
N LEU A 352 7.03 8.96 10.39
CA LEU A 352 6.57 9.77 9.28
C LEU A 352 6.78 11.24 9.56
N HIS A 353 7.50 11.90 8.67
CA HIS A 353 7.51 13.34 8.54
C HIS A 353 6.85 13.73 7.23
N TYR A 354 5.95 14.69 7.30
CA TYR A 354 5.41 15.40 6.16
C TYR A 354 5.34 16.88 6.48
N GLY A 355 5.88 17.72 5.60
CA GLY A 355 5.88 19.16 5.82
C GLY A 355 5.78 19.95 4.53
N ARG A 356 5.09 21.07 4.60
CA ARG A 356 5.02 22.10 3.54
C ARG A 356 5.81 23.33 4.00
N TYR A 357 6.86 23.66 3.26
CA TYR A 357 7.82 24.71 3.60
C TYR A 357 7.79 25.81 2.53
N GLY A 358 7.99 27.05 2.95
CA GLY A 358 8.00 28.20 2.06
C GLY A 358 6.82 29.12 2.26
N ARG A 359 6.75 30.16 1.40
CA ARG A 359 5.84 31.31 1.56
C ARG A 359 4.38 30.91 1.68
N ASP A 360 3.93 29.96 0.87
CA ASP A 360 2.51 29.59 0.76
C ASP A 360 2.20 28.23 1.38
N GLY A 361 3.15 27.57 2.07
CA GLY A 361 2.98 26.23 2.64
C GLY A 361 1.81 26.08 3.62
N ARG A 362 1.38 27.20 4.23
CA ARG A 362 0.29 27.27 5.19
C ARG A 362 -1.05 27.73 4.60
N ARG A 363 -1.05 28.22 3.38
CA ARG A 363 -2.26 28.76 2.74
C ARG A 363 -3.23 27.69 2.26
N LEU A 364 -2.78 26.44 2.21
CA LEU A 364 -3.58 25.29 1.83
C LEU A 364 -4.22 24.62 3.04
N PHE A 365 -5.21 23.77 2.81
CA PHE A 365 -5.90 23.04 3.87
C PHE A 365 -4.93 22.33 4.81
N PRO A 366 -5.09 22.50 6.13
CA PRO A 366 -4.24 21.83 7.10
C PRO A 366 -4.47 20.31 7.10
N MET A 367 -3.48 19.57 7.56
CA MET A 367 -3.59 18.14 7.82
C MET A 367 -4.17 17.92 9.21
N TYR A 368 -5.02 16.92 9.34
CA TYR A 368 -5.59 16.52 10.62
C TYR A 368 -4.78 15.37 11.24
N LEU A 369 -4.08 15.64 12.33
CA LEU A 369 -3.23 14.68 13.02
C LEU A 369 -4.02 13.51 13.63
N GLY A 370 -5.27 13.74 14.03
CA GLY A 370 -6.17 12.72 14.60
C GLY A 370 -6.76 11.75 13.57
N SER A 371 -6.35 11.83 12.30
CA SER A 371 -6.70 10.82 11.32
C SER A 371 -6.22 9.43 11.78
N PRO A 372 -7.03 8.36 11.62
CA PRO A 372 -6.62 7.00 11.98
C PRO A 372 -5.35 6.50 11.27
N TRP A 373 -4.94 7.16 10.19
CA TRP A 373 -3.68 6.92 9.49
C TRP A 373 -2.45 7.52 10.17
N PHE A 374 -2.67 8.45 11.09
CA PHE A 374 -1.64 9.17 11.82
C PHE A 374 -1.66 8.78 13.28
N VAL A 375 -2.60 9.31 14.07
CA VAL A 375 -2.74 9.02 15.49
C VAL A 375 -4.18 8.57 15.75
N ARG A 376 -4.37 7.28 16.04
CA ARG A 376 -5.69 6.69 16.32
C ARG A 376 -6.27 7.22 17.65
N GLY A 377 -7.59 7.28 17.77
CA GLY A 377 -8.29 7.64 19.01
C GLY A 377 -8.73 9.09 19.12
N PHE A 378 -8.37 9.95 18.18
CA PHE A 378 -8.82 11.34 18.09
C PHE A 378 -9.92 11.49 17.03
N ASN A 379 -10.98 10.69 17.11
CA ASN A 379 -12.17 10.87 16.28
C ASN A 379 -12.93 12.14 16.68
N SER A 380 -13.89 12.58 15.86
CA SER A 380 -14.61 13.85 16.05
C SER A 380 -15.18 14.00 17.46
N ASP A 381 -15.89 12.97 17.96
CA ASP A 381 -16.59 13.03 19.24
C ASP A 381 -15.63 13.21 20.43
N VAL A 382 -14.52 12.47 20.42
CA VAL A 382 -13.46 12.59 21.44
C VAL A 382 -12.76 13.92 21.34
N THR A 383 -12.44 14.35 20.12
CA THR A 383 -11.75 15.61 19.85
C THR A 383 -12.58 16.81 20.31
N ASP A 384 -13.87 16.85 19.95
CA ASP A 384 -14.78 17.92 20.35
C ASP A 384 -14.89 18.04 21.88
N ASN A 385 -14.99 16.91 22.57
CA ASN A 385 -15.00 16.88 24.03
C ASN A 385 -13.69 17.42 24.64
N LEU A 386 -12.55 17.02 24.13
CA LEU A 386 -11.22 17.46 24.60
C LEU A 386 -10.98 18.96 24.33
N LEU A 387 -11.47 19.48 23.20
CA LEU A 387 -11.42 20.91 22.87
C LEU A 387 -12.29 21.73 23.80
N VAL A 388 -13.54 21.29 24.02
CA VAL A 388 -14.48 21.98 24.95
C VAL A 388 -13.93 22.00 26.38
N GLN A 389 -13.25 20.95 26.82
CA GLN A 389 -12.65 20.87 28.17
C GLN A 389 -11.32 21.63 28.26
N GLY A 390 -10.74 22.08 27.13
CA GLY A 390 -9.46 22.77 27.08
C GLY A 390 -8.24 21.86 27.35
N ASP A 391 -8.40 20.54 27.24
CA ASP A 391 -7.31 19.58 27.44
C ASP A 391 -6.36 19.52 26.23
N ILE A 392 -6.87 19.85 25.04
CA ILE A 392 -6.12 20.07 23.81
C ILE A 392 -6.56 21.37 23.15
N ALA A 393 -5.70 21.95 22.32
CA ALA A 393 -6.05 23.08 21.47
C ALA A 393 -6.23 22.60 20.03
N GLU A 394 -7.01 23.32 19.23
CA GLU A 394 -7.23 23.03 17.82
C GLU A 394 -5.90 22.98 17.05
N ASP A 395 -4.98 23.86 17.40
CA ASP A 395 -3.62 23.92 16.88
C ASP A 395 -2.78 22.65 17.13
N ASN A 396 -3.13 21.80 18.08
CA ASN A 396 -2.45 20.51 18.29
C ASN A 396 -2.89 19.44 17.27
N LEU A 397 -3.99 19.69 16.56
CA LEU A 397 -4.64 18.73 15.68
C LEU A 397 -4.44 19.06 14.19
N PHE A 398 -4.29 20.34 13.87
CA PHE A 398 -4.27 20.79 12.49
C PHE A 398 -2.99 21.55 12.16
N GLY A 399 -2.31 21.15 11.10
CA GLY A 399 -1.10 21.82 10.71
C GLY A 399 -0.62 21.56 9.29
N SER A 400 0.45 22.25 8.93
CA SER A 400 1.10 22.13 7.62
C SER A 400 2.33 21.24 7.63
N SER A 401 2.83 20.88 8.82
CA SER A 401 3.99 20.00 9.00
C SER A 401 3.79 19.09 10.20
N ILE A 402 3.86 17.80 9.98
CA ILE A 402 3.64 16.78 11.01
C ILE A 402 4.88 15.89 11.14
N LEU A 403 5.17 15.50 12.37
CA LEU A 403 6.06 14.39 12.68
C LEU A 403 5.30 13.40 13.55
N LEU A 404 5.27 12.15 13.16
CA LEU A 404 4.59 11.12 13.95
C LEU A 404 5.42 9.83 14.00
N GLY A 405 5.22 9.10 15.09
CA GLY A 405 5.76 7.78 15.33
C GLY A 405 4.65 6.82 15.72
N ASN A 406 4.66 5.64 15.10
CA ASN A 406 3.77 4.56 15.44
C ASN A 406 4.61 3.33 15.81
N ALA A 407 4.23 2.63 16.87
CA ALA A 407 4.83 1.36 17.25
C ALA A 407 3.74 0.32 17.47
N GLU A 408 3.92 -0.87 16.91
CA GLU A 408 2.95 -1.95 17.03
C GLU A 408 3.62 -3.28 17.40
N ILE A 409 2.93 -4.01 18.25
CA ILE A 409 3.18 -5.42 18.52
C ILE A 409 2.05 -6.21 17.86
N ARG A 410 2.38 -7.02 16.88
CA ARG A 410 1.44 -7.77 16.05
C ARG A 410 1.55 -9.25 16.37
N ILE A 411 0.42 -9.88 16.67
CA ILE A 411 0.33 -11.31 16.95
C ILE A 411 -0.51 -11.94 15.85
N PRO A 412 0.07 -12.73 14.93
CA PRO A 412 -0.70 -13.51 13.99
C PRO A 412 -1.67 -14.42 14.73
N PHE A 413 -2.96 -14.04 14.73
CA PHE A 413 -3.96 -14.65 15.60
C PHE A 413 -4.60 -15.87 14.95
N THR A 414 -5.21 -15.70 13.78
CA THR A 414 -5.78 -16.83 13.00
C THR A 414 -5.15 -16.90 11.61
N GLY A 415 -4.79 -18.11 11.18
CA GLY A 415 -4.14 -18.31 9.88
C GLY A 415 -3.37 -19.62 9.74
N PRO A 416 -2.37 -19.68 8.84
CA PRO A 416 -1.58 -20.90 8.63
C PRO A 416 -0.86 -21.35 9.91
N LYS A 417 -0.82 -22.67 10.12
CA LYS A 417 -0.21 -23.31 11.31
C LYS A 417 1.25 -22.88 11.59
N GLN A 418 1.98 -22.46 10.56
CA GLN A 418 3.37 -22.04 10.70
C GLN A 418 3.52 -20.64 11.29
N LEU A 419 2.48 -19.78 11.17
CA LEU A 419 2.53 -18.36 11.55
C LEU A 419 1.58 -18.04 12.70
N ALA A 420 0.32 -18.52 12.63
CA ALA A 420 -0.73 -18.09 13.52
C ALA A 420 -0.85 -18.92 14.79
N ALA A 421 -1.40 -18.31 15.85
CA ALA A 421 -1.69 -18.97 17.12
C ALA A 421 -2.82 -20.00 16.97
N ILE A 422 -3.86 -19.67 16.19
CA ILE A 422 -4.99 -20.56 15.90
C ILE A 422 -4.95 -20.94 14.42
N PRO A 423 -4.68 -22.22 14.08
CA PRO A 423 -4.65 -22.66 12.71
C PRO A 423 -6.02 -22.58 12.04
N THR A 424 -6.12 -21.85 10.93
CA THR A 424 -7.31 -21.79 10.07
C THR A 424 -6.92 -21.38 8.65
N ASN A 425 -7.72 -21.82 7.66
CA ASN A 425 -7.55 -21.41 6.27
C ASN A 425 -8.65 -20.46 5.81
N PHE A 426 -9.62 -20.16 6.66
CA PHE A 426 -10.80 -19.38 6.27
C PHE A 426 -10.68 -17.92 6.70
N LEU A 427 -10.26 -17.66 7.94
CA LEU A 427 -10.14 -16.31 8.48
C LEU A 427 -8.67 -16.02 8.81
N LEU A 428 -8.09 -15.05 8.14
CA LEU A 428 -6.73 -14.60 8.39
C LEU A 428 -6.77 -13.31 9.20
N SER A 429 -6.23 -13.33 10.41
CA SER A 429 -6.26 -12.15 11.28
C SER A 429 -5.01 -11.98 12.14
N ASP A 430 -4.70 -10.72 12.46
CA ASP A 430 -3.66 -10.31 13.39
C ASP A 430 -4.26 -9.49 14.54
N LEU A 431 -3.91 -9.83 15.76
CA LEU A 431 -4.20 -9.01 16.94
C LEU A 431 -3.03 -8.04 17.16
N ASN A 432 -3.31 -6.74 17.26
CA ASN A 432 -2.29 -5.73 17.39
C ASN A 432 -2.49 -4.91 18.68
N PHE A 433 -1.38 -4.58 19.31
CA PHE A 433 -1.30 -3.55 20.35
C PHE A 433 -0.42 -2.43 19.82
N PHE A 434 -0.86 -1.19 20.00
CA PHE A 434 -0.17 -0.06 19.42
C PHE A 434 -0.03 1.13 20.37
N ILE A 435 0.99 1.92 20.09
CA ILE A 435 1.18 3.26 20.61
C ILE A 435 1.44 4.17 19.41
N ASP A 436 0.65 5.22 19.29
CA ASP A 436 0.78 6.25 18.29
C ASP A 436 1.11 7.58 18.98
N GLY A 437 1.99 8.36 18.34
CA GLY A 437 2.28 9.69 18.83
C GLY A 437 2.66 10.62 17.68
N GLY A 438 2.31 11.90 17.82
CA GLY A 438 2.63 12.87 16.81
C GLY A 438 2.48 14.30 17.29
N PHE A 439 3.07 15.22 16.54
CA PHE A 439 2.91 16.64 16.77
C PHE A 439 3.07 17.40 15.45
N ASP A 440 2.46 18.56 15.41
CA ASP A 440 2.67 19.57 14.38
C ASP A 440 3.68 20.59 14.87
N PHE A 441 4.66 20.91 14.05
CA PHE A 441 5.70 21.90 14.39
C PHE A 441 5.72 23.12 13.45
N ALA A 442 4.74 23.24 12.57
CA ALA A 442 4.62 24.39 11.68
C ALA A 442 3.82 25.55 12.26
N GLN A 443 3.50 25.53 13.53
CA GLN A 443 2.93 26.68 14.22
C GLN A 443 3.98 27.78 14.42
N PHE A 444 4.18 28.56 13.38
CA PHE A 444 4.70 29.90 13.58
C PHE A 444 3.50 30.79 13.87
N SER A 445 3.42 31.28 15.10
CA SER A 445 2.42 32.25 15.52
C SER A 445 2.17 33.34 14.47
N SER A 446 0.88 33.61 14.23
CA SER A 446 0.42 34.69 13.35
C SER A 446 0.74 36.09 13.89
N ASN A 447 1.26 36.19 15.10
CA ASN A 447 1.67 37.48 15.70
C ASN A 447 3.09 37.79 15.29
N ASN A 448 3.26 38.85 14.51
CA ASN A 448 4.49 39.36 13.90
C ASN A 448 5.66 39.70 14.88
N ASN A 449 5.57 39.34 16.16
CA ASN A 449 6.58 39.68 17.17
C ASN A 449 7.20 38.49 17.91
N ASP A 450 6.77 37.24 17.69
CA ASP A 450 7.37 36.07 18.33
C ASP A 450 8.07 35.18 17.34
N SER A 451 9.37 35.34 17.24
CA SER A 451 10.31 34.44 16.54
C SER A 451 10.65 33.19 17.38
N GLY A 452 9.79 32.77 18.27
CA GLY A 452 9.97 31.60 19.12
C GLY A 452 9.23 30.39 18.60
N PHE A 453 9.87 29.20 18.59
CA PHE A 453 9.21 27.94 18.52
C PHE A 453 8.28 27.85 19.75
N ALA A 454 6.96 28.02 19.56
CA ALA A 454 6.01 27.67 20.61
C ALA A 454 6.10 26.15 20.84
N PRO A 455 6.17 25.69 22.11
CA PRO A 455 6.19 24.27 22.40
C PRO A 455 4.87 23.63 21.93
N VAL A 456 4.92 22.89 20.84
CA VAL A 456 3.77 22.16 20.31
C VAL A 456 3.54 20.97 21.23
N LYS A 457 2.31 20.85 21.77
CA LYS A 457 1.95 19.72 22.61
C LYS A 457 1.77 18.49 21.73
N ALA A 458 2.60 17.49 21.93
CA ALA A 458 2.46 16.21 21.25
C ALA A 458 1.20 15.48 21.70
N LEU A 459 0.51 14.84 20.76
CA LEU A 459 -0.63 13.97 21.01
C LEU A 459 -0.16 12.52 21.00
N PHE A 460 -0.59 11.76 22.00
CA PHE A 460 -0.32 10.33 22.10
C PHE A 460 -1.60 9.55 22.33
N SER A 461 -1.63 8.33 21.82
CA SER A 461 -2.67 7.36 22.10
C SER A 461 -2.11 5.95 22.21
N ALA A 462 -2.81 5.08 22.88
CA ALA A 462 -2.51 3.66 22.94
C ALA A 462 -3.77 2.84 22.76
N GLY A 463 -3.65 1.63 22.22
CA GLY A 463 -4.83 0.81 21.99
C GLY A 463 -4.55 -0.57 21.48
N ALA A 464 -5.63 -1.24 21.09
CA ALA A 464 -5.60 -2.54 20.46
C ALA A 464 -6.45 -2.55 19.19
N SER A 465 -6.08 -3.37 18.23
CA SER A 465 -6.84 -3.56 17.00
C SER A 465 -6.82 -5.01 16.54
N LEU A 466 -7.81 -5.38 15.74
CA LEU A 466 -7.88 -6.68 15.08
C LEU A 466 -7.87 -6.46 13.58
N ARG A 467 -6.79 -6.85 12.91
CA ARG A 467 -6.75 -6.84 11.44
C ARG A 467 -7.32 -8.13 10.89
N VAL A 468 -8.28 -8.03 10.01
CA VAL A 468 -8.94 -9.17 9.36
C VAL A 468 -8.77 -9.05 7.86
N ASN A 469 -8.14 -10.03 7.26
CA ASN A 469 -8.01 -10.12 5.81
C ASN A 469 -9.28 -10.76 5.22
N LEU A 470 -10.04 -9.97 4.48
CA LEU A 470 -11.24 -10.41 3.79
C LEU A 470 -10.87 -10.92 2.38
N PHE A 471 -10.77 -12.23 2.26
CA PHE A 471 -10.56 -12.95 0.98
C PHE A 471 -9.32 -12.50 0.18
N GLY A 472 -8.33 -11.90 0.84
CA GLY A 472 -7.14 -11.39 0.15
C GLY A 472 -7.32 -10.05 -0.58
N ALA A 473 -8.54 -9.50 -0.60
CA ALA A 473 -8.86 -8.28 -1.33
C ALA A 473 -8.84 -7.03 -0.45
N LEU A 474 -9.21 -7.16 0.82
CA LEU A 474 -9.35 -6.04 1.74
C LEU A 474 -8.92 -6.44 3.15
N VAL A 475 -8.24 -5.56 3.85
CA VAL A 475 -7.96 -5.71 5.28
C VAL A 475 -8.79 -4.70 6.06
N LEU A 476 -9.64 -5.20 6.97
CA LEU A 476 -10.36 -4.41 7.94
C LEU A 476 -9.59 -4.36 9.24
N GLU A 477 -9.55 -3.19 9.87
CA GLU A 477 -8.91 -2.98 11.16
C GLU A 477 -9.86 -2.21 12.11
N PRO A 478 -10.85 -2.87 12.76
CA PRO A 478 -11.47 -2.30 13.93
C PRO A 478 -10.44 -2.11 15.03
N PHE A 479 -10.49 -0.96 15.69
CA PHE A 479 -9.58 -0.64 16.79
C PHE A 479 -10.30 0.06 17.93
N TYR A 480 -9.75 -0.08 19.13
CA TYR A 480 -10.07 0.73 20.29
C TYR A 480 -8.79 1.46 20.73
N ALA A 481 -8.87 2.78 20.83
CA ALA A 481 -7.74 3.63 21.18
C ALA A 481 -8.13 4.62 22.29
N VAL A 482 -7.19 4.86 23.19
CA VAL A 482 -7.35 5.81 24.30
C VAL A 482 -6.31 6.92 24.11
N PRO A 483 -6.75 8.18 23.92
CA PRO A 483 -5.86 9.34 23.96
C PRO A 483 -5.17 9.45 25.32
N LEU A 484 -3.86 9.61 25.33
CA LEU A 484 -3.05 9.76 26.54
C LEU A 484 -2.97 11.26 26.96
N VAL A 485 -4.15 11.86 27.09
CA VAL A 485 -4.34 13.24 27.55
C VAL A 485 -5.26 13.24 28.76
N LYS A 486 -5.26 14.34 29.52
CA LYS A 486 -6.19 14.50 30.63
C LYS A 486 -7.64 14.36 30.09
N ASN A 487 -8.50 13.65 30.82
CA ASN A 487 -9.88 13.34 30.43
C ASN A 487 -10.05 12.61 29.10
N GLY A 488 -8.98 12.01 28.55
CA GLY A 488 -9.03 11.21 27.32
C GLY A 488 -9.94 10.00 27.47
N GLN A 489 -11.01 9.95 26.69
CA GLN A 489 -11.92 8.82 26.64
C GLN A 489 -11.55 7.91 25.48
N GLY A 490 -11.70 6.60 25.68
CA GLY A 490 -11.44 5.62 24.63
C GLY A 490 -12.47 5.71 23.51
N ALA A 491 -11.98 5.55 22.29
CA ALA A 491 -12.78 5.60 21.07
C ALA A 491 -12.64 4.33 20.25
N PHE A 492 -13.75 3.88 19.70
CA PHE A 492 -13.76 2.87 18.64
C PHE A 492 -13.57 3.53 17.29
N GLY A 493 -12.83 2.85 16.40
CA GLY A 493 -12.67 3.27 15.03
C GLY A 493 -12.52 2.07 14.11
N LEU A 494 -12.57 2.33 12.81
CA LEU A 494 -12.45 1.32 11.76
C LEU A 494 -11.54 1.85 10.65
N ASN A 495 -10.48 1.11 10.36
CA ASN A 495 -9.63 1.29 9.20
C ASN A 495 -9.93 0.24 8.13
N PHE A 496 -9.97 0.65 6.88
CA PHE A 496 -10.24 -0.24 5.74
C PHE A 496 -8.97 -0.69 5.02
N LEU A 497 -7.89 0.02 5.17
CA LEU A 497 -6.57 -0.36 4.68
C LEU A 497 -5.60 -0.09 5.82
N PRO A 498 -4.99 -1.10 6.38
CA PRO A 498 -3.94 -0.85 7.37
C PRO A 498 -2.86 -0.02 6.69
N GLY A 499 -2.58 1.13 7.22
CA GLY A 499 -1.69 2.12 6.62
C GLY A 499 -0.27 1.62 6.45
N TRP A 500 0.10 0.58 7.18
CA TRP A 500 1.50 0.19 7.25
C TRP A 500 1.72 -1.15 7.96
#